data_9444cc3a235da0efe16c78bfc8418679
#
_entry.id   9444cc3a235da0efe16c78bfc8418679
#
_cell.length_a   1.000
_cell.length_b   1.000
_cell.length_c   1.000
_cell.angle_alpha   90.00
_cell.angle_beta   90.00
_cell.angle_gamma   90.00
#
_symmetry.space_group_name_H-M   'P 1'
#
loop_
_entity.id
_entity.type
_entity.pdbx_description
1 polymer ?
#
loop_
_entity_poly.entity_id
_entity_poly.type
_entity_poly.pdbx_seq_one_letter_code
_entity_poly.pdbx_strand_id
1 'polypeptide(L)'
;MTLHAQLRVGTSFILLSDEILSHEGMPTGSPLKLGGTSAILEIYVDDVDSAFDRAISAGGKPMGKVADAFYGDRIGMFTDPFGHIWTLATPKEVVTPEELSRRMHEQFSEMQSA
;
A
#
# COMPACT_ATOMS: atom_id res chain seq x y z
N MET A 1 -4.40 25.48 5.06
CA MET A 1 -3.17 24.65 4.92
C MET A 1 -2.92 23.84 6.17
N THR A 2 -2.68 22.55 6.01
CA THR A 2 -2.34 21.65 7.12
C THR A 2 -0.82 21.53 7.22
N LEU A 3 -0.24 22.14 8.26
CA LEU A 3 1.21 22.05 8.50
C LEU A 3 1.60 20.73 9.15
N HIS A 4 0.70 20.17 9.96
CA HIS A 4 0.94 18.90 10.65
C HIS A 4 -0.38 18.24 11.02
N ALA A 5 -0.48 16.95 10.74
CA ALA A 5 -1.59 16.11 11.16
C ALA A 5 -1.08 14.72 11.49
N GLN A 6 -1.82 13.98 12.31
CA GLN A 6 -1.51 12.60 12.65
C GLN A 6 -2.72 11.72 12.39
N LEU A 7 -2.47 10.57 11.77
CA LEU A 7 -3.45 9.50 11.66
C LEU A 7 -3.03 8.38 12.59
N ARG A 8 -3.95 7.92 13.42
CA ARG A 8 -3.72 6.73 14.25
C ARG A 8 -4.19 5.50 13.50
N VAL A 9 -3.30 4.52 13.37
CA VAL A 9 -3.61 3.22 12.76
C VAL A 9 -3.23 2.14 13.78
N GLY A 10 -4.24 1.57 14.47
CA GLY A 10 -3.98 0.66 15.58
C GLY A 10 -3.21 1.37 16.68
N THR A 11 -1.98 0.92 16.95
CA THR A 11 -1.06 1.54 17.92
C THR A 11 0.03 2.38 17.24
N SER A 12 -0.03 2.52 15.92
CA SER A 12 0.94 3.30 15.15
C SER A 12 0.37 4.65 14.73
N PHE A 13 1.27 5.56 14.39
CA PHE A 13 0.89 6.89 13.90
C PHE A 13 1.56 7.15 12.56
N ILE A 14 0.82 7.79 11.67
CA ILE A 14 1.35 8.33 10.42
C ILE A 14 1.23 9.84 10.51
N LEU A 15 2.34 10.53 10.33
CA LEU A 15 2.39 11.99 10.34
C LEU A 15 2.33 12.48 8.91
N LEU A 16 1.54 13.51 8.68
CA LEU A 16 1.34 14.07 7.33
C LEU A 16 1.17 15.57 7.39
N SER A 17 1.41 16.19 6.25
CA SER A 17 1.21 17.63 6.06
C SER A 17 0.85 17.90 4.60
N ASP A 18 0.36 19.10 4.34
CA ASP A 18 0.30 19.59 2.98
C ASP A 18 1.71 19.74 2.40
N GLU A 19 1.82 19.85 1.09
CA GLU A 19 3.10 20.13 0.45
C GLU A 19 3.67 21.42 1.03
N ILE A 20 4.87 21.32 1.59
CA ILE A 20 5.60 22.49 2.03
C ILE A 20 6.40 23.02 0.85
N LEU A 21 6.07 24.23 0.41
CA LEU A 21 6.78 24.86 -0.68
C LEU A 21 8.24 25.08 -0.30
N SER A 22 9.06 24.29 -0.92
CA SER A 22 10.53 24.43 -1.06
C SER A 22 11.30 25.13 0.05
N HIS A 23 11.93 24.31 0.89
CA HIS A 23 13.25 24.71 1.37
C HIS A 23 14.24 24.37 0.26
N GLU A 24 15.11 25.32 -0.09
CA GLU A 24 16.20 25.10 -1.03
C GLU A 24 16.95 23.79 -0.68
N GLY A 25 17.07 22.89 -1.65
CA GLY A 25 17.78 21.65 -1.49
C GLY A 25 16.97 20.49 -0.94
N MET A 26 15.67 20.66 -0.62
CA MET A 26 14.81 19.56 -0.23
C MET A 26 13.87 19.19 -1.38
N PRO A 27 14.06 18.02 -2.00
CA PRO A 27 13.18 17.58 -3.08
C PRO A 27 11.88 17.00 -2.50
N THR A 28 11.06 17.85 -1.88
CA THR A 28 9.79 17.47 -1.29
C THR A 28 8.63 17.89 -2.18
N GLY A 29 7.59 17.08 -2.15
CA GLY A 29 6.35 17.31 -2.87
C GLY A 29 5.46 16.10 -2.76
N SER A 30 4.20 16.25 -3.16
CA SER A 30 3.31 15.10 -3.24
C SER A 30 3.76 14.16 -4.38
N PRO A 31 3.38 12.87 -4.33
CA PRO A 31 3.65 11.97 -5.45
C PRO A 31 3.11 12.47 -6.78
N LEU A 32 1.98 13.16 -6.78
CA LEU A 32 1.42 13.74 -8.00
C LEU A 32 2.36 14.79 -8.60
N LYS A 33 2.92 15.65 -7.76
CA LYS A 33 3.84 16.69 -8.19
C LYS A 33 5.18 16.13 -8.67
N LEU A 34 5.68 15.11 -7.95
CA LEU A 34 6.95 14.47 -8.29
C LEU A 34 6.84 13.48 -9.47
N GLY A 35 5.62 13.12 -9.86
CA GLY A 35 5.40 12.18 -10.96
C GLY A 35 5.46 10.71 -10.55
N GLY A 36 5.45 10.40 -9.27
CA GLY A 36 5.47 9.04 -8.75
C GLY A 36 5.95 8.98 -7.32
N THR A 37 5.97 7.77 -6.76
CA THR A 37 6.44 7.52 -5.41
C THR A 37 7.34 6.29 -5.39
N SER A 38 8.36 6.32 -4.54
CA SER A 38 9.24 5.18 -4.29
C SER A 38 8.80 4.35 -3.08
N ALA A 39 7.74 4.77 -2.38
CA ALA A 39 7.27 4.11 -1.17
C ALA A 39 5.87 3.54 -1.37
N ILE A 40 5.60 2.42 -0.72
CA ILE A 40 4.27 1.83 -0.58
C ILE A 40 4.00 1.76 0.92
N LEU A 41 2.87 2.31 1.35
CA LEU A 41 2.44 2.23 2.74
C LEU A 41 1.56 0.99 2.89
N GLU A 42 1.90 0.13 3.86
CA GLU A 42 1.14 -1.09 4.09
C GLU A 42 0.55 -1.08 5.50
N ILE A 43 -0.72 -1.40 5.61
CA ILE A 43 -1.40 -1.56 6.90
C ILE A 43 -2.16 -2.88 6.95
N TYR A 44 -2.10 -3.51 8.12
CA TYR A 44 -2.87 -4.71 8.40
C TYR A 44 -4.25 -4.33 8.91
N VAL A 45 -5.26 -4.96 8.36
CA VAL A 45 -6.67 -4.75 8.71
C VAL A 45 -7.35 -6.10 8.95
N ASP A 46 -8.45 -6.09 9.70
CA ASP A 46 -9.15 -7.34 10.04
C ASP A 46 -9.86 -7.96 8.82
N ASP A 47 -10.42 -7.12 7.95
CA ASP A 47 -11.15 -7.54 6.76
C ASP A 47 -10.73 -6.66 5.57
N VAL A 48 -9.81 -7.17 4.77
CA VAL A 48 -9.26 -6.42 3.64
C VAL A 48 -10.32 -6.11 2.58
N ASP A 49 -11.25 -7.01 2.32
CA ASP A 49 -12.28 -6.77 1.30
C ASP A 49 -13.15 -5.57 1.67
N SER A 50 -13.61 -5.52 2.91
CA SER A 50 -14.42 -4.41 3.42
C SER A 50 -13.63 -3.10 3.48
N ALA A 51 -12.39 -3.16 3.97
CA ALA A 51 -11.54 -1.97 4.08
C ALA A 51 -11.18 -1.40 2.70
N PHE A 52 -10.92 -2.27 1.74
CA PHE A 52 -10.63 -1.88 0.37
C PHE A 52 -11.84 -1.18 -0.27
N ASP A 53 -13.04 -1.75 -0.12
CA ASP A 53 -14.26 -1.13 -0.65
C ASP A 53 -14.48 0.27 -0.06
N ARG A 54 -14.21 0.44 1.24
CA ARG A 54 -14.30 1.76 1.88
C ARG A 54 -13.25 2.73 1.34
N ALA A 55 -12.05 2.26 1.08
CA ALA A 55 -10.99 3.09 0.52
C ALA A 55 -11.35 3.60 -0.88
N ILE A 56 -11.89 2.71 -1.73
CA ILE A 56 -12.30 3.08 -3.07
C ILE A 56 -13.48 4.05 -3.01
N SER A 57 -14.45 3.81 -2.14
CA SER A 57 -15.61 4.72 -1.96
C SER A 57 -15.17 6.10 -1.46
N ALA A 58 -14.08 6.18 -0.72
CA ALA A 58 -13.53 7.44 -0.21
C ALA A 58 -12.65 8.19 -1.21
N GLY A 59 -12.46 7.66 -2.42
CA GLY A 59 -11.71 8.34 -3.47
C GLY A 59 -10.45 7.63 -3.94
N GLY A 60 -10.12 6.47 -3.37
CA GLY A 60 -9.00 5.67 -3.83
C GLY A 60 -9.22 5.08 -5.21
N LYS A 61 -8.16 4.90 -5.96
CA LYS A 61 -8.20 4.24 -7.28
C LYS A 61 -7.63 2.83 -7.13
N PRO A 62 -8.40 1.78 -7.50
CA PRO A 62 -7.91 0.41 -7.34
C PRO A 62 -6.71 0.14 -8.25
N MET A 63 -5.75 -0.61 -7.72
CA MET A 63 -4.61 -1.15 -8.45
C MET A 63 -4.80 -2.67 -8.50
N GLY A 64 -5.66 -3.14 -9.38
CA GLY A 64 -6.06 -4.53 -9.44
C GLY A 64 -7.17 -4.88 -8.45
N LYS A 65 -7.44 -6.18 -8.33
CA LYS A 65 -8.47 -6.72 -7.44
C LYS A 65 -7.85 -7.21 -6.15
N VAL A 66 -8.64 -7.23 -5.08
CA VAL A 66 -8.25 -7.91 -3.84
C VAL A 66 -8.02 -9.39 -4.16
N ALA A 67 -6.88 -9.93 -3.73
CA ALA A 67 -6.49 -11.30 -4.02
C ALA A 67 -5.58 -11.85 -2.92
N ASP A 68 -5.49 -13.17 -2.88
CA ASP A 68 -4.59 -13.86 -1.97
C ASP A 68 -3.16 -13.82 -2.53
N ALA A 69 -2.23 -13.32 -1.75
CA ALA A 69 -0.83 -13.31 -2.10
C ALA A 69 -0.17 -14.64 -1.71
N PHE A 70 0.89 -15.00 -2.41
CA PHE A 70 1.56 -16.29 -2.20
C PHE A 70 2.18 -16.42 -0.79
N TYR A 71 2.44 -15.32 -0.12
CA TYR A 71 3.10 -15.34 1.21
C TYR A 71 2.12 -15.40 2.39
N GLY A 72 0.83 -15.61 2.12
CA GLY A 72 -0.14 -15.89 3.17
C GLY A 72 -1.10 -14.77 3.52
N ASP A 73 -0.93 -13.60 2.96
CA ASP A 73 -1.83 -12.47 3.17
C ASP A 73 -2.82 -12.33 2.01
N ARG A 74 -4.01 -11.87 2.31
CA ARG A 74 -4.94 -11.37 1.31
C ARG A 74 -4.76 -9.86 1.23
N ILE A 75 -4.50 -9.34 0.05
CA ILE A 75 -4.11 -7.94 -0.14
C ILE A 75 -4.99 -7.22 -1.14
N GLY A 76 -5.11 -5.90 -0.95
CA GLY A 76 -5.68 -4.98 -1.92
C GLY A 76 -4.82 -3.74 -2.00
N MET A 77 -4.54 -3.28 -3.20
CA MET A 77 -3.72 -2.08 -3.42
C MET A 77 -4.53 -0.99 -4.09
N PHE A 78 -4.28 0.24 -3.68
CA PHE A 78 -4.93 1.40 -4.28
C PHE A 78 -4.00 2.61 -4.21
N THR A 79 -4.30 3.59 -5.05
CA THR A 79 -3.65 4.90 -5.02
C THR A 79 -4.62 5.89 -4.39
N ASP A 80 -4.17 6.68 -3.42
CA ASP A 80 -5.00 7.71 -2.83
C ASP A 80 -5.08 8.95 -3.75
N PRO A 81 -5.97 9.92 -3.45
CA PRO A 81 -6.13 11.10 -4.30
C PRO A 81 -4.87 11.97 -4.43
N PHE A 82 -3.88 11.76 -3.57
CA PHE A 82 -2.63 12.51 -3.58
C PHE A 82 -1.47 11.75 -4.22
N GLY A 83 -1.75 10.55 -4.75
CA GLY A 83 -0.77 9.74 -5.47
C GLY A 83 0.04 8.76 -4.62
N HIS A 84 -0.23 8.66 -3.33
CA HIS A 84 0.40 7.64 -2.48
C HIS A 84 -0.19 6.27 -2.77
N ILE A 85 0.68 5.26 -2.78
CA ILE A 85 0.27 3.87 -2.97
C ILE A 85 0.12 3.20 -1.61
N TRP A 86 -1.00 2.51 -1.42
CA TRP A 86 -1.33 1.80 -0.19
C TRP A 86 -1.60 0.34 -0.47
N THR A 87 -1.15 -0.52 0.45
CA THR A 87 -1.54 -1.91 0.50
C THR A 87 -2.30 -2.16 1.79
N LEU A 88 -3.49 -2.72 1.67
CA LEU A 88 -4.25 -3.24 2.80
C LEU A 88 -4.06 -4.74 2.83
N ALA A 89 -3.82 -5.32 4.00
CA ALA A 89 -3.53 -6.74 4.13
C ALA A 89 -4.27 -7.36 5.30
N THR A 90 -4.75 -8.57 5.11
CA THR A 90 -5.32 -9.42 6.16
C THR A 90 -4.57 -10.74 6.14
N PRO A 91 -3.91 -11.15 7.23
CA PRO A 91 -3.26 -12.46 7.28
C PRO A 91 -4.29 -13.58 7.16
N LYS A 92 -4.04 -14.55 6.27
CA LYS A 92 -4.93 -15.70 6.03
C LYS A 92 -4.32 -17.02 6.46
N GLU A 93 -3.01 -17.19 6.26
CA GLU A 93 -2.30 -18.41 6.62
C GLU A 93 -0.86 -18.08 7.01
N VAL A 94 -0.28 -18.99 7.80
CA VAL A 94 1.15 -18.94 8.10
C VAL A 94 1.85 -19.83 7.08
N VAL A 95 2.71 -19.25 6.26
CA VAL A 95 3.44 -19.96 5.23
C VAL A 95 4.84 -20.25 5.75
N THR A 96 5.24 -21.54 5.72
CA THR A 96 6.59 -21.93 6.14
C THR A 96 7.64 -21.38 5.16
N PRO A 97 8.91 -21.21 5.60
CA PRO A 97 9.96 -20.74 4.69
C PRO A 97 10.13 -21.62 3.46
N GLU A 98 9.99 -22.94 3.60
CA GLU A 98 10.10 -23.89 2.50
C GLU A 98 8.96 -23.72 1.50
N GLU A 99 7.73 -23.61 2.00
CA GLU A 99 6.55 -23.41 1.16
C GLU A 99 6.60 -22.03 0.48
N LEU A 100 7.04 -21.01 1.20
CA LEU A 100 7.20 -19.66 0.63
C LEU A 100 8.19 -19.69 -0.53
N SER A 101 9.34 -20.35 -0.36
CA SER A 101 10.33 -20.49 -1.40
C SER A 101 9.77 -21.20 -2.63
N ARG A 102 9.01 -22.28 -2.41
CA ARG A 102 8.36 -23.02 -3.49
C ARG A 102 7.37 -22.17 -4.27
N ARG A 103 6.50 -21.44 -3.56
CA ARG A 103 5.50 -20.55 -4.18
C ARG A 103 6.14 -19.40 -4.93
N MET A 104 7.19 -18.82 -4.38
CA MET A 104 7.95 -17.77 -5.06
C MET A 104 8.56 -18.27 -6.36
N HIS A 105 9.12 -19.47 -6.34
CA HIS A 105 9.73 -20.08 -7.50
C HIS A 105 8.69 -20.32 -8.62
N GLU A 106 7.53 -20.85 -8.26
CA GLU A 106 6.44 -21.09 -9.21
C GLU A 106 5.96 -19.76 -9.84
N GLN A 107 5.73 -18.77 -9.01
CA GLN A 107 5.25 -17.45 -9.48
C GLN A 107 6.26 -16.79 -10.40
N PHE A 108 7.54 -16.88 -10.06
CA PHE A 108 8.61 -16.32 -10.88
C PHE A 108 8.71 -17.06 -12.23
N SER A 109 8.53 -18.36 -12.26
CA SER A 109 8.51 -19.15 -13.49
C SER A 109 7.33 -18.76 -14.39
N GLU A 110 6.14 -18.55 -13.82
CA GLU A 110 4.97 -18.09 -14.57
C GLU A 110 5.21 -16.72 -15.20
N MET A 111 5.83 -15.80 -14.46
CA MET A 111 6.16 -14.47 -14.97
C MET A 111 7.15 -14.53 -16.15
N GLN A 112 8.07 -15.48 -16.13
CA GLN A 112 9.04 -15.66 -17.22
C GLN A 112 8.45 -16.36 -18.44
N SER A 113 7.37 -17.11 -18.27
CA SER A 113 6.69 -17.87 -19.32
C SER A 113 5.67 -17.04 -20.10
N ALA A 114 5.30 -15.90 -19.57
CA ALA A 114 4.26 -15.04 -20.15
C ALA A 114 4.77 -14.21 -21.32
#